data_bee771d342b0271dbc2506bbf9c9dbf2
#
_entry.id   bee771d342b0271dbc2506bbf9c9dbf2
#
_cell.length_a   1.000
_cell.length_b   1.000
_cell.length_c   1.000
_cell.angle_alpha   90.00
_cell.angle_beta   90.00
_cell.angle_gamma   90.00
#
_symmetry.space_group_name_H-M   'P 1'
#
loop_
_entity.id
_entity.type
_entity.pdbx_description
1 polymer ?
#
loop_
_entity_poly.entity_id
_entity_poly.type
_entity_poly.pdbx_seq_one_letter_code
_entity_poly.pdbx_strand_id
1 'polypeptide(L)'
;MRKFIALSIALELLLCLSGCEAPAPIKGATETPAELLVWPKPPAEPRIRYLRSVSGPQDLGIAKPFFRRIIDALTGKGEEHFVRPTGAAEREGVLYVADPGAQAVWILDAAQSRSVKTVEVGEAVLASPVAVAVRPDGAVFVADSFLKKVFLLDREGKFIRVAAQAGLERPAGLAYDAANQRLYVVDSAKHRIAVYGPDGGVIGTWGREGIQDGEFNHPTHLALDPNGTLLVTDALNFRIQAFDREGRFLWKLGRHGDGSGDFSTPKGLASDSAGQVYVVDALFDAVQIFGRDGTFLLAFGERGTQAGQFWLPNGLFVNARNEIYVADAYNQRVQVFVFGLDSRKEVDK
;
A
#
# COMPACT_ATOMS: atom_id res chain seq x y z
N MET A 1 -36.35 -47.32 -37.21
CA MET A 1 -36.67 -47.49 -35.78
C MET A 1 -35.66 -46.89 -34.81
N ARG A 2 -34.62 -46.13 -35.23
CA ARG A 2 -33.61 -45.49 -34.33
C ARG A 2 -33.77 -43.97 -34.11
N LYS A 3 -34.76 -43.32 -34.73
CA LYS A 3 -34.96 -41.88 -34.61
C LYS A 3 -36.17 -41.47 -33.70
N PHE A 4 -36.94 -42.43 -33.21
CA PHE A 4 -38.08 -42.18 -32.31
C PHE A 4 -37.73 -42.34 -30.81
N ILE A 5 -36.62 -42.99 -30.45
CA ILE A 5 -36.22 -43.22 -29.05
C ILE A 5 -35.48 -41.99 -28.46
N ALA A 6 -34.86 -41.15 -29.29
CA ALA A 6 -34.14 -39.98 -28.82
C ALA A 6 -35.04 -38.78 -28.43
N LEU A 7 -36.29 -38.76 -28.89
CA LEU A 7 -37.24 -37.68 -28.61
C LEU A 7 -38.04 -37.89 -27.33
N SER A 8 -38.21 -39.12 -26.88
CA SER A 8 -38.91 -39.45 -25.62
C SER A 8 -38.03 -39.19 -24.37
N ILE A 9 -36.72 -39.36 -24.45
CA ILE A 9 -35.83 -39.14 -23.32
C ILE A 9 -35.61 -37.64 -23.04
N ALA A 10 -35.73 -36.79 -24.07
CA ALA A 10 -35.60 -35.33 -23.90
C ALA A 10 -36.85 -34.69 -23.26
N LEU A 11 -38.02 -35.35 -23.35
CA LEU A 11 -39.27 -34.81 -22.80
C LEU A 11 -39.49 -35.23 -21.34
N GLU A 12 -38.92 -36.33 -20.88
CA GLU A 12 -38.98 -36.74 -19.47
C GLU A 12 -38.00 -36.01 -18.57
N LEU A 13 -36.90 -35.47 -19.10
CA LEU A 13 -35.96 -34.63 -18.33
C LEU A 13 -36.45 -33.21 -18.06
N LEU A 14 -37.49 -32.76 -18.74
CA LEU A 14 -38.07 -31.41 -18.58
C LEU A 14 -39.16 -31.34 -17.50
N LEU A 15 -39.63 -32.46 -17.00
CA LEU A 15 -40.71 -32.54 -16.01
C LEU A 15 -40.25 -32.72 -14.55
N CYS A 16 -38.97 -32.82 -14.30
CA CYS A 16 -38.40 -32.96 -12.93
C CYS A 16 -37.84 -31.64 -12.34
N LEU A 17 -38.09 -30.49 -12.96
CA LEU A 17 -37.61 -29.16 -12.48
C LEU A 17 -38.72 -28.31 -11.82
N SER A 18 -39.86 -28.89 -11.48
CA SER A 18 -40.89 -28.19 -10.75
C SER A 18 -40.95 -28.70 -9.30
N GLY A 19 -40.21 -28.05 -8.40
CA GLY A 19 -40.41 -28.32 -6.99
C GLY A 19 -39.21 -28.03 -6.07
N CYS A 20 -38.63 -26.85 -6.17
CA CYS A 20 -37.96 -26.22 -5.01
C CYS A 20 -38.25 -24.72 -5.08
N GLU A 21 -39.39 -24.32 -4.52
CA GLU A 21 -39.58 -22.92 -4.16
C GLU A 21 -38.55 -22.57 -3.10
N ALA A 22 -37.60 -21.71 -3.50
CA ALA A 22 -36.71 -21.07 -2.53
C ALA A 22 -37.57 -20.26 -1.54
N PRO A 23 -37.34 -20.36 -0.23
CA PRO A 23 -38.05 -19.56 0.74
C PRO A 23 -37.90 -18.08 0.39
N ALA A 24 -39.06 -17.37 0.36
CA ALA A 24 -39.09 -15.93 0.11
C ALA A 24 -38.15 -15.21 1.06
N PRO A 25 -37.37 -14.20 0.62
CA PRO A 25 -36.50 -13.46 1.48
C PRO A 25 -37.33 -12.83 2.60
N ILE A 26 -36.91 -13.07 3.84
CA ILE A 26 -37.53 -12.47 5.03
C ILE A 26 -37.38 -10.97 4.88
N LYS A 27 -38.46 -10.28 4.50
CA LYS A 27 -38.56 -8.83 4.57
C LYS A 27 -38.58 -8.42 6.05
N GLY A 28 -37.46 -7.87 6.54
CA GLY A 28 -37.44 -7.33 7.88
C GLY A 28 -36.12 -7.43 8.64
N ALA A 29 -34.99 -7.77 8.01
CA ALA A 29 -33.72 -7.41 8.58
C ALA A 29 -33.55 -5.91 8.35
N THR A 30 -33.84 -5.10 9.37
CA THR A 30 -33.29 -3.75 9.48
C THR A 30 -31.80 -3.91 9.38
N GLU A 31 -31.19 -3.51 8.26
CA GLU A 31 -29.74 -3.36 8.15
C GLU A 31 -29.36 -2.42 9.29
N THR A 32 -28.74 -2.97 10.32
CA THR A 32 -28.06 -2.16 11.33
C THR A 32 -27.08 -1.31 10.55
N PRO A 33 -27.10 0.04 10.68
CA PRO A 33 -26.16 0.89 9.99
C PRO A 33 -24.75 0.32 10.24
N ALA A 34 -23.98 0.07 9.19
CA ALA A 34 -22.63 -0.47 9.33
C ALA A 34 -21.92 0.41 10.36
N GLU A 35 -21.59 -0.18 11.50
CA GLU A 35 -21.01 0.54 12.62
C GLU A 35 -19.75 1.22 12.09
N LEU A 36 -19.71 2.56 12.10
CA LEU A 36 -18.62 3.34 11.59
C LEU A 36 -17.35 2.94 12.35
N LEU A 37 -16.42 2.26 11.67
CA LEU A 37 -15.14 1.90 12.28
C LEU A 37 -14.31 3.17 12.43
N VAL A 38 -14.18 3.63 13.67
CA VAL A 38 -13.50 4.88 14.02
C VAL A 38 -12.54 4.70 15.19
N TRP A 39 -11.52 5.54 15.23
CA TRP A 39 -10.54 5.59 16.33
C TRP A 39 -10.27 7.04 16.75
N PRO A 40 -10.16 7.32 18.08
CA PRO A 40 -10.56 6.41 19.16
C PRO A 40 -12.03 6.02 19.05
N LYS A 41 -12.41 4.91 19.70
CA LYS A 41 -13.82 4.53 19.82
C LYS A 41 -14.57 5.50 20.75
N PRO A 42 -15.87 5.77 20.54
CA PRO A 42 -16.68 6.54 21.48
C PRO A 42 -16.55 6.00 22.92
N PRO A 43 -16.60 6.84 23.98
CA PRO A 43 -17.04 8.25 23.97
C PRO A 43 -15.96 9.27 23.58
N ALA A 44 -14.71 8.85 23.30
CA ALA A 44 -13.69 9.78 22.83
C ALA A 44 -14.02 10.28 21.42
N GLU A 45 -13.60 11.50 21.11
CA GLU A 45 -13.83 12.08 19.78
C GLU A 45 -13.04 11.32 18.71
N PRO A 46 -13.70 10.73 17.71
CA PRO A 46 -13.03 9.99 16.65
C PRO A 46 -12.16 10.91 15.79
N ARG A 47 -10.97 10.43 15.43
CA ARG A 47 -10.00 11.14 14.55
C ARG A 47 -9.67 10.38 13.29
N ILE A 48 -9.74 9.05 13.34
CA ILE A 48 -9.51 8.17 12.20
C ILE A 48 -10.81 7.45 11.87
N ARG A 49 -11.11 7.32 10.60
CA ARG A 49 -12.23 6.53 10.09
C ARG A 49 -11.74 5.56 9.01
N TYR A 50 -12.19 4.32 9.08
CA TYR A 50 -12.02 3.35 8.00
C TYR A 50 -12.88 3.74 6.80
N LEU A 51 -12.33 3.62 5.59
CA LEU A 51 -13.06 3.88 4.35
C LEU A 51 -13.35 2.60 3.58
N ARG A 52 -12.33 1.80 3.28
CA ARG A 52 -12.46 0.59 2.46
C ARG A 52 -11.21 -0.27 2.51
N SER A 53 -11.34 -1.53 2.03
CA SER A 53 -10.23 -2.41 1.64
C SER A 53 -10.17 -2.54 0.12
N VAL A 54 -8.96 -2.73 -0.40
CA VAL A 54 -8.68 -3.03 -1.80
C VAL A 54 -7.79 -4.26 -1.82
N SER A 55 -8.29 -5.39 -2.32
CA SER A 55 -7.57 -6.65 -2.50
C SER A 55 -7.27 -6.92 -3.98
N GLY A 56 -7.90 -6.17 -4.86
CA GLY A 56 -7.73 -6.27 -6.31
C GLY A 56 -8.55 -5.21 -7.06
N PRO A 57 -8.50 -5.24 -8.41
CA PRO A 57 -9.19 -4.25 -9.25
C PRO A 57 -10.70 -4.17 -9.02
N GLN A 58 -11.36 -5.30 -8.72
CA GLN A 58 -12.81 -5.40 -8.53
C GLN A 58 -13.31 -4.54 -7.36
N ASP A 59 -12.50 -4.37 -6.30
CA ASP A 59 -12.87 -3.57 -5.12
C ASP A 59 -12.93 -2.06 -5.41
N LEU A 60 -12.37 -1.66 -6.55
CA LEU A 60 -12.44 -0.30 -7.09
C LEU A 60 -13.47 -0.18 -8.24
N GLY A 61 -14.32 -1.19 -8.46
CA GLY A 61 -15.29 -1.21 -9.55
C GLY A 61 -14.65 -1.38 -10.94
N ILE A 62 -13.39 -1.78 -11.03
CA ILE A 62 -12.69 -2.00 -12.30
C ILE A 62 -13.08 -3.38 -12.82
N ALA A 63 -13.97 -3.41 -13.79
CA ALA A 63 -14.45 -4.65 -14.38
C ALA A 63 -13.51 -5.16 -15.48
N LYS A 64 -13.27 -6.48 -15.51
CA LYS A 64 -12.57 -7.11 -16.63
C LYS A 64 -13.42 -6.97 -17.91
N PRO A 65 -12.79 -6.76 -19.09
CA PRO A 65 -13.46 -6.78 -20.37
C PRO A 65 -14.27 -8.07 -20.56
N PHE A 66 -15.45 -7.98 -21.17
CA PHE A 66 -16.39 -9.09 -21.33
C PHE A 66 -15.73 -10.37 -21.89
N PHE A 67 -14.94 -10.23 -22.96
CA PHE A 67 -14.24 -11.37 -23.55
C PHE A 67 -13.24 -12.03 -22.59
N ARG A 68 -12.56 -11.25 -21.76
CA ARG A 68 -11.62 -11.78 -20.77
C ARG A 68 -12.35 -12.58 -19.68
N ARG A 69 -13.54 -12.13 -19.28
CA ARG A 69 -14.41 -12.88 -18.34
C ARG A 69 -14.79 -14.25 -18.89
N ILE A 70 -15.11 -14.35 -20.19
CA ILE A 70 -15.41 -15.63 -20.85
C ILE A 70 -14.18 -16.54 -20.86
N ILE A 71 -13.01 -16.02 -21.23
CA ILE A 71 -11.75 -16.79 -21.23
C ILE A 71 -11.39 -17.27 -19.82
N ASP A 72 -11.51 -16.39 -18.83
CA ASP A 72 -11.23 -16.73 -17.44
C ASP A 72 -12.18 -17.84 -16.93
N ALA A 73 -13.47 -17.77 -17.29
CA ALA A 73 -14.45 -18.80 -16.95
C ALA A 73 -14.14 -20.16 -17.62
N LEU A 74 -13.66 -20.14 -18.87
CA LEU A 74 -13.28 -21.35 -19.60
C LEU A 74 -11.93 -21.94 -19.12
N THR A 75 -11.03 -21.11 -18.64
CA THR A 75 -9.69 -21.52 -18.19
C THR A 75 -9.59 -21.74 -16.68
N GLY A 76 -10.67 -21.50 -15.94
CA GLY A 76 -10.71 -21.60 -14.48
C GLY A 76 -9.86 -20.51 -13.77
N LYS A 77 -9.49 -19.43 -14.48
CA LYS A 77 -8.79 -18.30 -13.86
C LYS A 77 -9.77 -17.46 -13.05
N GLY A 78 -9.51 -17.36 -11.75
CA GLY A 78 -10.29 -16.52 -10.83
C GLY A 78 -10.08 -15.01 -11.03
N GLU A 79 -10.58 -14.24 -10.09
CA GLU A 79 -10.32 -12.81 -10.00
C GLU A 79 -8.85 -12.54 -9.69
N GLU A 80 -8.35 -11.40 -10.13
CA GLU A 80 -6.99 -10.98 -9.86
C GLU A 80 -6.93 -10.32 -8.47
N HIS A 81 -6.05 -10.83 -7.60
CA HIS A 81 -5.87 -10.34 -6.24
C HIS A 81 -4.39 -10.05 -5.96
N PHE A 82 -4.14 -9.17 -4.99
CA PHE A 82 -2.82 -9.03 -4.39
C PHE A 82 -2.43 -10.34 -3.69
N VAL A 83 -1.14 -10.61 -3.64
CA VAL A 83 -0.60 -11.81 -3.00
C VAL A 83 0.08 -11.46 -1.66
N ARG A 84 0.92 -10.45 -1.68
CA ARG A 84 1.58 -9.91 -0.48
C ARG A 84 2.03 -8.48 -0.74
N PRO A 85 1.11 -7.51 -0.76
CA PRO A 85 1.43 -6.11 -0.98
C PRO A 85 2.34 -5.58 0.14
N THR A 86 3.40 -4.88 -0.20
CA THR A 86 4.37 -4.31 0.76
C THR A 86 4.53 -2.82 0.65
N GLY A 87 4.17 -2.21 -0.48
CA GLY A 87 4.21 -0.77 -0.68
C GLY A 87 2.96 -0.31 -1.42
N ALA A 88 2.44 0.84 -1.04
CA ALA A 88 1.32 1.48 -1.72
C ALA A 88 1.58 2.97 -1.85
N ALA A 89 1.08 3.59 -2.91
CA ALA A 89 1.01 5.03 -3.10
C ALA A 89 -0.24 5.36 -3.91
N GLU A 90 -0.81 6.54 -3.67
CA GLU A 90 -1.95 7.03 -4.44
C GLU A 90 -1.65 8.43 -4.98
N ARG A 91 -2.06 8.67 -6.21
CA ARG A 91 -2.01 10.00 -6.81
C ARG A 91 -3.17 10.19 -7.78
N GLU A 92 -3.94 11.26 -7.58
CA GLU A 92 -5.05 11.66 -8.47
C GLU A 92 -6.05 10.53 -8.75
N GLY A 93 -6.36 9.71 -7.72
CA GLY A 93 -7.29 8.59 -7.81
C GLY A 93 -6.69 7.31 -8.37
N VAL A 94 -5.41 7.29 -8.75
CA VAL A 94 -4.70 6.09 -9.20
C VAL A 94 -3.95 5.47 -8.02
N LEU A 95 -4.23 4.20 -7.73
CA LEU A 95 -3.53 3.43 -6.69
C LEU A 95 -2.41 2.59 -7.33
N TYR A 96 -1.20 2.74 -6.80
CA TYR A 96 0.00 1.98 -7.17
C TYR A 96 0.35 1.05 -6.02
N VAL A 97 0.56 -0.25 -6.30
CA VAL A 97 0.87 -1.24 -5.26
C VAL A 97 2.06 -2.09 -5.68
N ALA A 98 3.10 -2.12 -4.86
CA ALA A 98 4.21 -3.06 -4.97
C ALA A 98 3.83 -4.37 -4.29
N ASP A 99 3.85 -5.46 -5.04
CA ASP A 99 3.45 -6.79 -4.59
C ASP A 99 4.55 -7.82 -4.91
N PRO A 100 5.54 -7.99 -4.03
CA PRO A 100 6.59 -8.99 -4.23
C PRO A 100 6.06 -10.43 -4.24
N GLY A 101 4.92 -10.71 -3.60
CA GLY A 101 4.28 -12.01 -3.66
C GLY A 101 3.74 -12.35 -5.04
N ALA A 102 3.25 -11.34 -5.77
CA ALA A 102 2.81 -11.47 -7.16
C ALA A 102 3.94 -11.18 -8.18
N GLN A 103 5.14 -10.81 -7.71
CA GLN A 103 6.26 -10.32 -8.52
C GLN A 103 5.83 -9.21 -9.51
N ALA A 104 5.01 -8.28 -9.03
CA ALA A 104 4.35 -7.29 -9.88
C ALA A 104 4.17 -5.94 -9.18
N VAL A 105 3.97 -4.93 -10.02
CA VAL A 105 3.39 -3.65 -9.61
C VAL A 105 2.01 -3.54 -10.21
N TRP A 106 1.03 -3.20 -9.38
CA TRP A 106 -0.34 -2.93 -9.80
C TRP A 106 -0.56 -1.43 -9.93
N ILE A 107 -1.24 -1.03 -10.99
CA ILE A 107 -1.67 0.34 -11.24
C ILE A 107 -3.17 0.29 -11.49
N LEU A 108 -3.95 0.83 -10.55
CA LEU A 108 -5.39 0.75 -10.53
C LEU A 108 -5.99 2.15 -10.65
N ASP A 109 -6.61 2.44 -11.79
CA ASP A 109 -7.26 3.70 -12.12
C ASP A 109 -8.77 3.47 -12.21
N ALA A 110 -9.49 3.75 -11.12
CA ALA A 110 -10.92 3.54 -11.05
C ALA A 110 -11.69 4.49 -11.99
N ALA A 111 -11.22 5.71 -12.16
CA ALA A 111 -11.89 6.71 -13.01
C ALA A 111 -11.88 6.31 -14.49
N GLN A 112 -10.82 5.63 -14.93
CA GLN A 112 -10.69 5.11 -16.30
C GLN A 112 -11.09 3.63 -16.42
N SER A 113 -11.56 3.00 -15.35
CA SER A 113 -11.83 1.55 -15.28
C SER A 113 -10.64 0.72 -15.78
N ARG A 114 -9.42 1.13 -15.42
CA ARG A 114 -8.17 0.54 -15.91
C ARG A 114 -7.40 -0.13 -14.79
N SER A 115 -7.00 -1.38 -15.03
CA SER A 115 -6.08 -2.14 -14.20
C SER A 115 -4.89 -2.60 -15.02
N VAL A 116 -3.69 -2.34 -14.53
CA VAL A 116 -2.44 -2.83 -15.13
C VAL A 116 -1.67 -3.59 -14.06
N LYS A 117 -1.19 -4.77 -14.43
CA LYS A 117 -0.27 -5.58 -13.64
C LYS A 117 1.06 -5.66 -14.39
N THR A 118 2.02 -4.84 -14.01
CA THR A 118 3.36 -4.82 -14.62
C THR A 118 4.24 -5.89 -13.97
N VAL A 119 4.73 -6.80 -14.77
CA VAL A 119 5.68 -7.86 -14.37
C VAL A 119 7.00 -7.75 -15.14
N GLU A 120 7.01 -7.16 -16.33
CA GLU A 120 8.18 -6.98 -17.18
C GLU A 120 8.65 -5.53 -17.16
N VAL A 121 9.97 -5.33 -17.05
CA VAL A 121 10.63 -4.02 -16.99
C VAL A 121 11.86 -4.01 -17.90
N GLY A 122 11.65 -3.64 -19.17
CA GLY A 122 12.66 -3.79 -20.22
C GLY A 122 12.94 -5.26 -20.51
N GLU A 123 14.18 -5.68 -20.39
CA GLU A 123 14.59 -7.10 -20.57
C GLU A 123 14.48 -7.93 -19.29
N ALA A 124 14.09 -7.32 -18.16
CA ALA A 124 13.99 -8.01 -16.87
C ALA A 124 12.53 -8.29 -16.49
N VAL A 125 12.34 -9.31 -15.65
CA VAL A 125 11.09 -9.61 -14.95
C VAL A 125 11.26 -9.19 -13.49
N LEU A 126 10.28 -8.49 -12.94
CA LEU A 126 10.28 -8.11 -11.53
C LEU A 126 10.36 -9.37 -10.64
N ALA A 127 11.27 -9.35 -9.69
CA ALA A 127 11.50 -10.49 -8.80
C ALA A 127 11.04 -10.22 -7.36
N SER A 128 11.30 -9.02 -6.86
CA SER A 128 10.89 -8.59 -5.52
C SER A 128 10.64 -7.08 -5.50
N PRO A 129 9.58 -6.58 -6.17
CA PRO A 129 9.19 -5.18 -6.10
C PRO A 129 8.62 -4.87 -4.70
N VAL A 130 9.32 -4.06 -3.91
CA VAL A 130 9.00 -3.84 -2.49
C VAL A 130 8.47 -2.45 -2.17
N ALA A 131 8.80 -1.45 -2.99
CA ALA A 131 8.39 -0.07 -2.76
C ALA A 131 8.07 0.66 -4.06
N VAL A 132 7.16 1.63 -3.97
CA VAL A 132 6.80 2.55 -5.06
C VAL A 132 6.88 3.99 -4.60
N ALA A 133 7.26 4.91 -5.51
CA ALA A 133 7.18 6.35 -5.30
C ALA A 133 6.70 7.03 -6.60
N VAL A 134 5.66 7.85 -6.50
CA VAL A 134 4.97 8.41 -7.67
C VAL A 134 5.41 9.85 -7.92
N ARG A 135 5.73 10.15 -9.17
CA ARG A 135 6.06 11.50 -9.64
C ARG A 135 4.80 12.35 -9.87
N PRO A 136 4.95 13.68 -9.94
CA PRO A 136 3.82 14.57 -10.26
C PRO A 136 3.13 14.27 -11.60
N ASP A 137 3.84 13.75 -12.59
CA ASP A 137 3.33 13.38 -13.92
C ASP A 137 2.67 11.99 -13.95
N GLY A 138 2.61 11.30 -12.81
CA GLY A 138 2.05 9.95 -12.69
C GLY A 138 3.04 8.82 -13.01
N ALA A 139 4.26 9.12 -13.46
CA ALA A 139 5.31 8.11 -13.58
C ALA A 139 5.69 7.56 -12.19
N VAL A 140 6.02 6.28 -12.11
CA VAL A 140 6.26 5.58 -10.84
C VAL A 140 7.63 4.95 -10.80
N PHE A 141 8.38 5.25 -9.74
CA PHE A 141 9.59 4.51 -9.37
C PHE A 141 9.23 3.23 -8.64
N VAL A 142 9.91 2.14 -8.98
CA VAL A 142 9.72 0.80 -8.39
C VAL A 142 11.06 0.27 -7.92
N ALA A 143 11.22 0.04 -6.62
CA ALA A 143 12.39 -0.63 -6.08
C ALA A 143 12.21 -2.15 -6.14
N ASP A 144 13.10 -2.83 -6.84
CA ASP A 144 13.20 -4.28 -6.80
C ASP A 144 14.42 -4.69 -5.96
N SER A 145 14.14 -5.27 -4.81
CA SER A 145 15.15 -5.61 -3.81
C SER A 145 16.07 -6.74 -4.25
N PHE A 146 15.54 -7.68 -5.05
CA PHE A 146 16.31 -8.82 -5.56
C PHE A 146 17.17 -8.42 -6.77
N LEU A 147 16.60 -7.64 -7.69
CA LEU A 147 17.33 -7.15 -8.87
C LEU A 147 18.32 -6.02 -8.53
N LYS A 148 18.27 -5.50 -7.30
CA LYS A 148 19.15 -4.41 -6.81
C LYS A 148 19.04 -3.14 -7.65
N LYS A 149 17.82 -2.83 -8.13
CA LYS A 149 17.54 -1.74 -9.05
C LYS A 149 16.29 -0.98 -8.65
N VAL A 150 16.23 0.25 -9.11
CA VAL A 150 14.99 1.02 -9.15
C VAL A 150 14.64 1.27 -10.61
N PHE A 151 13.45 0.90 -11.01
CA PHE A 151 12.90 1.11 -12.35
C PHE A 151 12.00 2.34 -12.36
N LEU A 152 11.91 3.00 -13.50
CA LEU A 152 10.92 4.04 -13.76
C LEU A 152 9.95 3.53 -14.83
N LEU A 153 8.66 3.55 -14.49
CA LEU A 153 7.55 3.23 -15.38
C LEU A 153 6.75 4.49 -15.67
N ASP A 154 6.07 4.54 -16.80
CA ASP A 154 5.08 5.60 -17.07
C ASP A 154 3.77 5.36 -16.28
N ARG A 155 2.81 6.28 -16.43
CA ARG A 155 1.49 6.18 -15.78
C ARG A 155 0.70 4.94 -16.21
N GLU A 156 0.99 4.40 -17.38
CA GLU A 156 0.39 3.20 -17.96
C GLU A 156 1.10 1.91 -17.53
N GLY A 157 2.18 2.01 -16.75
CA GLY A 157 2.97 0.88 -16.27
C GLY A 157 4.00 0.34 -17.26
N LYS A 158 4.28 1.07 -18.35
CA LYS A 158 5.32 0.69 -19.30
C LYS A 158 6.69 1.13 -18.81
N PHE A 159 7.67 0.30 -19.03
CA PHE A 159 9.06 0.60 -18.70
C PHE A 159 9.60 1.81 -19.48
N ILE A 160 10.17 2.77 -18.75
CA ILE A 160 10.89 3.93 -19.32
C ILE A 160 12.40 3.67 -19.28
N ARG A 161 12.94 3.41 -18.07
CA ARG A 161 14.38 3.18 -17.87
C ARG A 161 14.69 2.61 -16.49
N VAL A 162 15.90 2.14 -16.29
CA VAL A 162 16.47 1.96 -14.95
C VAL A 162 16.77 3.33 -14.36
N ALA A 163 16.16 3.65 -13.24
CA ALA A 163 16.29 4.95 -12.57
C ALA A 163 17.49 4.99 -11.61
N ALA A 164 17.78 3.86 -10.95
CA ALA A 164 18.93 3.72 -10.04
C ALA A 164 19.39 2.26 -9.98
N GLN A 165 20.69 2.04 -10.04
CA GLN A 165 21.33 0.73 -9.86
C GLN A 165 22.75 0.83 -9.28
N ALA A 166 23.47 1.92 -9.58
CA ALA A 166 24.86 2.06 -9.17
C ALA A 166 25.01 2.00 -7.66
N GLY A 167 25.76 1.00 -7.19
CA GLY A 167 26.09 0.83 -5.78
C GLY A 167 24.98 0.34 -4.86
N LEU A 168 23.77 0.01 -5.36
CA LEU A 168 22.69 -0.59 -4.57
C LEU A 168 22.96 -2.07 -4.30
N GLU A 169 22.55 -2.51 -3.08
CA GLU A 169 22.62 -3.92 -2.69
C GLU A 169 21.26 -4.48 -2.28
N ARG A 170 20.48 -3.72 -1.51
CA ARG A 170 19.12 -4.10 -1.11
C ARG A 170 18.22 -2.86 -1.01
N PRO A 171 17.79 -2.30 -2.16
CA PRO A 171 16.83 -1.21 -2.14
C PRO A 171 15.51 -1.66 -1.48
N ALA A 172 15.04 -0.91 -0.49
CA ALA A 172 13.90 -1.29 0.33
C ALA A 172 12.80 -0.22 0.35
N GLY A 173 13.15 1.04 0.48
CA GLY A 173 12.20 2.16 0.52
C GLY A 173 12.57 3.25 -0.47
N LEU A 174 11.56 4.00 -0.94
CA LEU A 174 11.70 5.07 -1.92
C LEU A 174 10.96 6.34 -1.48
N ALA A 175 11.56 7.52 -1.73
CA ALA A 175 10.82 8.78 -1.80
C ALA A 175 11.37 9.65 -2.93
N TYR A 176 10.48 10.40 -3.57
CA TYR A 176 10.85 11.30 -4.65
C TYR A 176 10.55 12.75 -4.26
N ASP A 177 11.61 13.58 -4.22
CA ASP A 177 11.52 15.02 -4.06
C ASP A 177 11.34 15.66 -5.44
N ALA A 178 10.11 16.00 -5.76
CA ALA A 178 9.78 16.60 -7.05
C ALA A 178 10.35 18.01 -7.23
N ALA A 179 10.49 18.77 -6.14
CA ALA A 179 11.02 20.13 -6.19
C ALA A 179 12.50 20.16 -6.57
N ASN A 180 13.27 19.18 -6.10
CA ASN A 180 14.72 19.07 -6.36
C ASN A 180 15.06 17.96 -7.35
N GLN A 181 14.06 17.24 -7.88
CA GLN A 181 14.22 16.10 -8.79
C GLN A 181 15.18 15.03 -8.24
N ARG A 182 15.11 14.75 -6.93
CA ARG A 182 15.95 13.78 -6.23
C ARG A 182 15.16 12.52 -5.88
N LEU A 183 15.74 11.36 -6.16
CA LEU A 183 15.22 10.09 -5.71
C LEU A 183 16.05 9.60 -4.53
N TYR A 184 15.42 9.47 -3.37
CA TYR A 184 16.01 8.87 -2.19
C TYR A 184 15.69 7.38 -2.14
N VAL A 185 16.70 6.56 -1.90
CA VAL A 185 16.59 5.10 -1.88
C VAL A 185 17.22 4.59 -0.58
N VAL A 186 16.46 3.89 0.22
CA VAL A 186 17.03 3.09 1.32
C VAL A 186 17.78 1.90 0.73
N ASP A 187 19.08 1.80 1.01
CA ASP A 187 19.89 0.61 0.76
C ASP A 187 20.08 -0.13 2.09
N SER A 188 19.11 -0.99 2.42
CA SER A 188 19.02 -1.63 3.75
C SER A 188 20.26 -2.46 4.10
N ALA A 189 20.83 -3.18 3.11
CA ALA A 189 22.01 -4.02 3.34
C ALA A 189 23.31 -3.20 3.54
N LYS A 190 23.30 -1.95 3.08
CA LYS A 190 24.45 -1.02 3.28
C LYS A 190 24.19 0.00 4.37
N HIS A 191 23.11 -0.14 5.12
CA HIS A 191 22.79 0.72 6.25
C HIS A 191 22.85 2.21 5.91
N ARG A 192 22.30 2.60 4.73
CA ARG A 192 22.44 3.97 4.22
C ARG A 192 21.25 4.40 3.36
N ILE A 193 21.20 5.69 3.10
CA ILE A 193 20.35 6.31 2.08
C ILE A 193 21.23 6.68 0.89
N ALA A 194 20.87 6.22 -0.31
CA ALA A 194 21.47 6.65 -1.57
C ALA A 194 20.58 7.68 -2.25
N VAL A 195 21.17 8.76 -2.77
CA VAL A 195 20.45 9.86 -3.43
C VAL A 195 20.84 9.88 -4.89
N TYR A 196 19.82 9.84 -5.76
CA TYR A 196 20.01 9.85 -7.21
C TYR A 196 19.42 11.11 -7.84
N GLY A 197 20.13 11.64 -8.81
CA GLY A 197 19.68 12.74 -9.65
C GLY A 197 18.72 12.30 -10.76
N PRO A 198 18.24 13.25 -11.56
CA PRO A 198 17.27 12.98 -12.63
C PRO A 198 17.82 12.09 -13.75
N ASP A 199 19.12 12.07 -13.94
CA ASP A 199 19.84 11.20 -14.90
C ASP A 199 20.08 9.77 -14.40
N GLY A 200 19.80 9.50 -13.10
CA GLY A 200 20.05 8.23 -12.42
C GLY A 200 21.49 8.10 -11.89
N GLY A 201 22.28 9.17 -11.93
CA GLY A 201 23.58 9.24 -11.27
C GLY A 201 23.45 9.40 -9.76
N VAL A 202 24.39 8.80 -9.01
CA VAL A 202 24.46 8.96 -7.56
C VAL A 202 24.99 10.37 -7.25
N ILE A 203 24.22 11.19 -6.55
CA ILE A 203 24.58 12.54 -6.14
C ILE A 203 24.93 12.65 -4.66
N GLY A 204 24.66 11.60 -3.86
CA GLY A 204 25.02 11.56 -2.46
C GLY A 204 24.69 10.22 -1.81
N THR A 205 25.31 9.98 -0.66
CA THR A 205 24.98 8.85 0.23
C THR A 205 25.12 9.29 1.68
N TRP A 206 24.17 8.89 2.53
CA TRP A 206 24.15 9.22 3.94
C TRP A 206 24.01 7.98 4.80
N GLY A 207 24.61 8.02 5.99
CA GLY A 207 24.52 6.95 6.95
C GLY A 207 25.53 5.84 6.74
N ARG A 208 25.65 5.05 7.77
CA ARG A 208 26.48 3.84 7.90
C ARG A 208 25.88 2.97 8.98
N GLU A 209 26.36 1.74 9.12
CA GLU A 209 25.97 0.85 10.22
C GLU A 209 26.33 1.46 11.59
N GLY A 210 25.37 1.44 12.52
CA GLY A 210 25.56 1.90 13.89
C GLY A 210 24.27 2.30 14.60
N ILE A 211 24.44 2.89 15.80
CA ILE A 211 23.35 3.26 16.71
C ILE A 211 23.28 4.75 17.02
N GLN A 212 24.30 5.51 16.61
CA GLN A 212 24.35 6.95 16.85
C GLN A 212 23.38 7.71 15.93
N ASP A 213 23.20 9.00 16.18
CA ASP A 213 22.39 9.86 15.33
C ASP A 213 23.03 9.95 13.93
N GLY A 214 22.22 9.73 12.90
CA GLY A 214 22.67 9.62 11.50
C GLY A 214 23.25 8.26 11.10
N GLU A 215 23.42 7.32 12.03
CA GLU A 215 23.76 5.93 11.75
C GLU A 215 22.50 5.08 11.69
N PHE A 216 22.53 3.95 10.98
CA PHE A 216 21.38 3.08 10.80
C PHE A 216 21.69 1.62 11.11
N ASN A 217 20.64 0.89 11.51
CA ASN A 217 20.67 -0.56 11.58
C ASN A 217 19.49 -1.13 10.79
N HIS A 218 19.76 -1.60 9.56
CA HIS A 218 18.80 -2.10 8.61
C HIS A 218 17.61 -1.12 8.39
N PRO A 219 17.86 0.10 7.88
CA PRO A 219 16.79 1.02 7.54
C PRO A 219 15.89 0.38 6.47
N THR A 220 14.57 0.65 6.50
CA THR A 220 13.61 -0.05 5.63
C THR A 220 12.75 0.89 4.80
N HIS A 221 12.18 1.91 5.37
CA HIS A 221 11.25 2.82 4.71
C HIS A 221 11.72 4.26 4.86
N LEU A 222 11.23 5.10 3.96
CA LEU A 222 11.43 6.54 4.06
C LEU A 222 10.22 7.29 3.47
N ALA A 223 10.03 8.52 3.94
CA ALA A 223 9.02 9.43 3.43
C ALA A 223 9.54 10.86 3.49
N LEU A 224 8.99 11.72 2.64
CA LEU A 224 9.17 13.17 2.74
C LEU A 224 7.96 13.80 3.44
N ASP A 225 8.22 14.64 4.44
CA ASP A 225 7.17 15.49 4.99
C ASP A 225 6.87 16.67 4.05
N PRO A 226 5.77 17.45 4.27
CA PRO A 226 5.44 18.60 3.43
C PRO A 226 6.50 19.70 3.39
N ASN A 227 7.42 19.77 4.36
CA ASN A 227 8.52 20.74 4.40
C ASN A 227 9.79 20.22 3.70
N GLY A 228 9.77 18.96 3.26
CA GLY A 228 10.91 18.28 2.62
C GLY A 228 11.89 17.66 3.62
N THR A 229 11.48 17.45 4.89
CA THR A 229 12.21 16.63 5.85
C THR A 229 12.12 15.17 5.41
N LEU A 230 13.26 14.49 5.33
CA LEU A 230 13.30 13.08 5.05
C LEU A 230 13.20 12.29 6.35
N LEU A 231 12.15 11.53 6.48
CA LEU A 231 11.89 10.60 7.58
C LEU A 231 12.39 9.21 7.19
N VAL A 232 13.08 8.51 8.08
CA VAL A 232 13.65 7.17 7.81
C VAL A 232 13.32 6.22 8.95
N THR A 233 12.77 5.06 8.61
CA THR A 233 12.60 3.96 9.56
C THR A 233 13.93 3.24 9.75
N ASP A 234 14.54 3.40 10.91
CA ASP A 234 15.75 2.73 11.35
C ASP A 234 15.36 1.47 12.16
N ALA A 235 15.00 0.41 11.42
CA ALA A 235 14.14 -0.66 11.89
C ALA A 235 14.73 -1.44 13.07
N LEU A 236 16.00 -1.85 13.01
CA LEU A 236 16.65 -2.62 14.09
C LEU A 236 17.24 -1.73 15.19
N ASN A 237 17.13 -0.42 15.07
CA ASN A 237 17.33 0.53 16.18
C ASN A 237 16.00 1.02 16.77
N PHE A 238 14.85 0.47 16.31
CA PHE A 238 13.50 0.74 16.84
C PHE A 238 13.16 2.22 16.91
N ARG A 239 13.53 2.99 15.87
CA ARG A 239 13.34 4.44 15.84
C ARG A 239 13.05 4.95 14.43
N ILE A 240 12.49 6.15 14.38
CA ILE A 240 12.43 6.98 13.18
C ILE A 240 13.47 8.09 13.35
N GLN A 241 14.24 8.36 12.31
CA GLN A 241 15.16 9.49 12.25
C GLN A 241 14.73 10.47 11.17
N ALA A 242 14.87 11.76 11.44
CA ALA A 242 14.57 12.83 10.50
C ALA A 242 15.84 13.54 10.04
N PHE A 243 15.88 13.88 8.77
CA PHE A 243 17.02 14.53 8.11
C PHE A 243 16.56 15.69 7.25
N ASP A 244 17.40 16.68 7.10
CA ASP A 244 17.20 17.66 6.03
C ASP A 244 17.59 17.08 4.66
N ARG A 245 17.38 17.88 3.59
CA ARG A 245 17.66 17.47 2.21
C ARG A 245 19.12 17.19 1.90
N GLU A 246 20.02 17.67 2.74
CA GLU A 246 21.47 17.48 2.69
C GLU A 246 21.96 16.30 3.53
N GLY A 247 21.03 15.60 4.24
CA GLY A 247 21.34 14.43 5.05
C GLY A 247 21.83 14.76 6.46
N ARG A 248 21.66 16.00 6.93
CA ARG A 248 21.97 16.35 8.31
C ARG A 248 20.85 15.88 9.22
N PHE A 249 21.23 15.19 10.30
CA PHE A 249 20.28 14.74 11.31
C PHE A 249 19.59 15.94 11.98
N LEU A 250 18.27 15.81 12.16
CA LEU A 250 17.44 16.85 12.80
C LEU A 250 16.91 16.37 14.16
N TRP A 251 16.23 15.24 14.17
CA TRP A 251 15.61 14.65 15.36
C TRP A 251 15.33 13.16 15.17
N LYS A 252 14.98 12.49 16.26
CA LYS A 252 14.51 11.09 16.25
C LYS A 252 13.34 10.90 17.21
N LEU A 253 12.55 9.87 16.97
CA LEU A 253 11.49 9.42 17.86
C LEU A 253 11.48 7.90 17.97
N GLY A 254 10.91 7.39 19.07
CA GLY A 254 10.75 5.96 19.32
C GLY A 254 11.95 5.32 20.01
N ARG A 255 11.70 4.18 20.58
CA ARG A 255 12.65 3.27 21.23
C ARG A 255 12.06 1.88 21.25
N HIS A 256 12.88 0.87 21.52
CA HIS A 256 12.39 -0.50 21.73
C HIS A 256 11.51 -0.59 23.00
N GLY A 257 10.33 -1.19 22.86
CA GLY A 257 9.41 -1.40 23.98
C GLY A 257 8.03 -1.83 23.52
N ASP A 258 7.09 -1.87 24.47
CA ASP A 258 5.69 -2.26 24.29
C ASP A 258 4.69 -1.17 24.75
N GLY A 259 5.20 -0.04 25.21
CA GLY A 259 4.40 1.11 25.61
C GLY A 259 3.92 1.96 24.42
N SER A 260 3.02 2.91 24.70
CA SER A 260 2.58 3.91 23.72
C SER A 260 3.75 4.74 23.22
N GLY A 261 3.98 4.76 21.91
CA GLY A 261 5.12 5.44 21.29
C GLY A 261 6.42 4.63 21.25
N ASP A 262 6.46 3.43 21.85
CA ASP A 262 7.54 2.48 21.67
C ASP A 262 7.35 1.66 20.38
N PHE A 263 8.42 1.06 19.86
CA PHE A 263 8.38 0.23 18.67
C PHE A 263 8.92 -1.18 18.93
N SER A 264 8.30 -2.14 18.25
CA SER A 264 8.76 -3.52 18.21
C SER A 264 9.30 -3.90 16.83
N THR A 265 8.58 -3.57 15.77
CA THR A 265 9.01 -3.81 14.38
C THR A 265 8.48 -2.67 13.49
N PRO A 266 9.06 -1.46 13.61
CA PRO A 266 8.65 -0.32 12.80
C PRO A 266 8.95 -0.58 11.32
N LYS A 267 7.99 -0.25 10.44
CA LYS A 267 8.02 -0.46 8.99
C LYS A 267 7.66 0.82 8.24
N GLY A 268 6.57 0.78 7.51
CA GLY A 268 6.09 1.88 6.70
C GLY A 268 5.88 3.14 7.50
N LEU A 269 6.26 4.26 6.93
CA LEU A 269 6.03 5.57 7.52
C LEU A 269 5.55 6.56 6.48
N ALA A 270 4.79 7.55 6.93
CA ALA A 270 4.32 8.67 6.12
C ALA A 270 4.14 9.91 6.98
N SER A 271 3.93 11.06 6.33
CA SER A 271 3.53 12.28 7.00
C SER A 271 2.30 12.86 6.30
N ASP A 272 1.39 13.45 7.08
CA ASP A 272 0.22 14.16 6.55
C ASP A 272 0.52 15.63 6.24
N SER A 273 -0.51 16.36 5.78
CA SER A 273 -0.41 17.78 5.44
C SER A 273 -0.12 18.70 6.66
N ALA A 274 -0.39 18.22 7.88
CA ALA A 274 -0.08 18.92 9.12
C ALA A 274 1.34 18.59 9.65
N GLY A 275 2.03 17.64 9.03
CA GLY A 275 3.35 17.16 9.44
C GLY A 275 3.31 16.16 10.61
N GLN A 276 2.14 15.55 10.89
CA GLN A 276 2.07 14.42 11.79
C GLN A 276 2.74 13.21 11.16
N VAL A 277 3.37 12.38 11.98
CA VAL A 277 4.13 11.21 11.52
C VAL A 277 3.36 9.94 11.84
N TYR A 278 3.12 9.13 10.82
CA TYR A 278 2.42 7.85 10.90
C TYR A 278 3.44 6.72 10.74
N VAL A 279 3.41 5.75 11.62
CA VAL A 279 4.35 4.62 11.60
C VAL A 279 3.58 3.31 11.76
N VAL A 280 3.74 2.40 10.81
CA VAL A 280 3.31 1.01 10.97
C VAL A 280 4.26 0.31 11.92
N ASP A 281 3.75 -0.33 12.97
CA ASP A 281 4.47 -1.37 13.70
C ASP A 281 3.90 -2.73 13.34
N ALA A 282 4.68 -3.54 12.63
CA ALA A 282 4.21 -4.80 12.09
C ALA A 282 3.93 -5.85 13.18
N LEU A 283 4.63 -5.81 14.30
CA LEU A 283 4.44 -6.79 15.37
C LEU A 283 3.30 -6.40 16.31
N PHE A 284 2.99 -5.11 16.41
CA PHE A 284 1.80 -4.62 17.11
C PHE A 284 0.53 -4.70 16.26
N ASP A 285 0.66 -5.02 14.96
CA ASP A 285 -0.45 -5.03 14.01
C ASP A 285 -1.23 -3.70 14.06
N ALA A 286 -0.51 -2.56 14.13
CA ALA A 286 -1.08 -1.24 14.35
C ALA A 286 -0.33 -0.13 13.60
N VAL A 287 -0.99 1.00 13.46
CA VAL A 287 -0.39 2.27 13.03
C VAL A 287 -0.37 3.21 14.22
N GLN A 288 0.80 3.74 14.55
CA GLN A 288 0.99 4.77 15.56
C GLN A 288 1.12 6.14 14.91
N ILE A 289 0.53 7.17 15.50
CA ILE A 289 0.54 8.56 15.02
C ILE A 289 1.21 9.44 16.06
N PHE A 290 2.14 10.26 15.58
CA PHE A 290 2.92 11.20 16.39
C PHE A 290 2.74 12.63 15.88
N GLY A 291 2.77 13.58 16.80
CA GLY A 291 2.89 14.99 16.49
C GLY A 291 4.26 15.31 15.86
N ARG A 292 4.39 16.51 15.29
CA ARG A 292 5.66 17.00 14.72
C ARG A 292 6.78 17.10 15.76
N ASP A 293 6.44 17.23 17.03
CA ASP A 293 7.33 17.27 18.17
C ASP A 293 7.72 15.88 18.70
N GLY A 294 7.24 14.80 18.04
CA GLY A 294 7.44 13.42 18.46
C GLY A 294 6.49 12.94 19.57
N THR A 295 5.52 13.76 19.99
CA THR A 295 4.52 13.35 20.99
C THR A 295 3.61 12.28 20.41
N PHE A 296 3.43 11.15 21.10
CA PHE A 296 2.44 10.14 20.74
C PHE A 296 1.02 10.71 20.82
N LEU A 297 0.24 10.58 19.76
CA LEU A 297 -1.12 11.10 19.68
C LEU A 297 -2.16 10.00 19.83
N LEU A 298 -2.07 8.94 19.04
CA LEU A 298 -2.95 7.78 19.09
C LEU A 298 -2.37 6.60 18.30
N ALA A 299 -2.97 5.42 18.51
CA ALA A 299 -2.75 4.26 17.63
C ALA A 299 -4.11 3.73 17.16
N PHE A 300 -4.12 3.09 15.99
CA PHE A 300 -5.28 2.38 15.46
C PHE A 300 -4.86 1.08 14.79
N GLY A 301 -5.81 0.15 14.70
CA GLY A 301 -5.57 -1.21 14.26
C GLY A 301 -5.29 -2.15 15.41
N GLU A 302 -5.45 -3.43 15.15
CA GLU A 302 -5.18 -4.55 16.03
C GLU A 302 -5.04 -5.81 15.17
N ARG A 303 -4.52 -6.90 15.76
CA ARG A 303 -4.35 -8.16 15.03
C ARG A 303 -5.68 -8.75 14.58
N GLY A 304 -5.78 -9.12 13.29
CA GLY A 304 -6.93 -9.84 12.76
C GLY A 304 -7.10 -9.69 11.24
N THR A 305 -8.25 -10.16 10.75
CA THR A 305 -8.58 -10.20 9.32
C THR A 305 -9.76 -9.31 8.94
N GLN A 306 -10.47 -8.75 9.91
CA GLN A 306 -11.63 -7.88 9.67
C GLN A 306 -11.19 -6.50 9.18
N ALA A 307 -12.16 -5.68 8.74
CA ALA A 307 -11.92 -4.27 8.45
C ALA A 307 -11.35 -3.56 9.68
N GLY A 308 -10.30 -2.75 9.49
CA GLY A 308 -9.61 -2.05 10.56
C GLY A 308 -8.66 -2.90 11.39
N GLN A 309 -8.60 -4.21 11.17
CA GLN A 309 -7.60 -5.12 11.76
C GLN A 309 -6.49 -5.40 10.75
N PHE A 310 -5.28 -5.69 11.21
CA PHE A 310 -4.11 -5.95 10.38
C PHE A 310 -3.48 -7.32 10.71
N TRP A 311 -2.73 -7.83 9.75
CA TRP A 311 -1.84 -8.98 9.97
C TRP A 311 -0.48 -8.69 9.31
N LEU A 312 0.51 -8.37 10.16
CA LEU A 312 1.86 -7.98 9.76
C LEU A 312 1.84 -6.90 8.66
N PRO A 313 1.21 -5.74 8.91
CA PRO A 313 1.18 -4.64 7.96
C PRO A 313 2.60 -4.18 7.64
N ASN A 314 2.81 -3.64 6.44
CA ASN A 314 4.15 -3.28 5.97
C ASN A 314 4.25 -1.81 5.56
N GLY A 315 3.85 -1.48 4.34
CA GLY A 315 3.96 -0.12 3.80
C GLY A 315 2.84 0.81 4.26
N LEU A 316 3.16 2.09 4.28
CA LEU A 316 2.23 3.16 4.62
C LEU A 316 2.40 4.32 3.64
N PHE A 317 1.30 4.95 3.28
CA PHE A 317 1.28 6.17 2.48
C PHE A 317 0.11 7.06 2.94
N VAL A 318 0.33 8.37 2.94
CA VAL A 318 -0.72 9.37 3.20
C VAL A 318 -0.76 10.33 2.01
N ASN A 319 -1.95 10.52 1.43
CA ASN A 319 -2.12 11.44 0.31
C ASN A 319 -2.45 12.87 0.76
N ALA A 320 -2.56 13.79 -0.20
CA ALA A 320 -2.87 15.19 0.07
C ALA A 320 -4.27 15.43 0.68
N ARG A 321 -5.17 14.43 0.64
CA ARG A 321 -6.48 14.46 1.28
C ARG A 321 -6.48 13.86 2.68
N ASN A 322 -5.30 13.56 3.23
CA ASN A 322 -5.09 12.86 4.49
C ASN A 322 -5.75 11.46 4.53
N GLU A 323 -5.90 10.82 3.36
CA GLU A 323 -6.25 9.41 3.28
C GLU A 323 -5.00 8.57 3.52
N ILE A 324 -5.13 7.59 4.39
CA ILE A 324 -4.05 6.74 4.89
C ILE A 324 -4.20 5.37 4.24
N TYR A 325 -3.20 4.94 3.49
CA TYR A 325 -3.14 3.65 2.79
C TYR A 325 -2.17 2.75 3.52
N VAL A 326 -2.65 1.63 4.04
CA VAL A 326 -1.84 0.65 4.78
C VAL A 326 -1.78 -0.65 3.98
N ALA A 327 -0.59 -1.07 3.58
CA ALA A 327 -0.37 -2.37 2.95
C ALA A 327 -0.44 -3.47 4.02
N ASP A 328 -1.59 -4.13 4.12
CA ASP A 328 -1.89 -5.21 5.05
C ASP A 328 -1.47 -6.55 4.44
N ALA A 329 -0.15 -6.81 4.51
CA ALA A 329 0.56 -7.76 3.65
C ALA A 329 0.04 -9.19 3.73
N TYR A 330 -0.21 -9.71 4.92
CA TYR A 330 -0.66 -11.08 5.12
C TYR A 330 -2.18 -11.25 4.94
N ASN A 331 -2.95 -10.16 5.01
CA ASN A 331 -4.36 -10.13 4.62
C ASN A 331 -4.55 -9.84 3.12
N GLN A 332 -3.46 -9.72 2.34
CA GLN A 332 -3.47 -9.58 0.87
C GLN A 332 -4.29 -8.38 0.38
N ARG A 333 -4.22 -7.25 1.10
CA ARG A 333 -5.01 -6.06 0.80
C ARG A 333 -4.27 -4.77 1.13
N VAL A 334 -4.78 -3.66 0.61
CA VAL A 334 -4.48 -2.31 1.08
C VAL A 334 -5.74 -1.79 1.77
N GLN A 335 -5.64 -1.38 3.03
CA GLN A 335 -6.73 -0.74 3.74
C GLN A 335 -6.59 0.78 3.68
N VAL A 336 -7.71 1.48 3.52
CA VAL A 336 -7.75 2.93 3.38
C VAL A 336 -8.55 3.51 4.55
N PHE A 337 -7.95 4.50 5.18
CA PHE A 337 -8.52 5.28 6.29
C PHE A 337 -8.44 6.77 5.97
N VAL A 338 -9.09 7.60 6.74
CA VAL A 338 -8.94 9.06 6.65
C VAL A 338 -8.74 9.66 8.04
N PHE A 339 -7.82 10.63 8.13
CA PHE A 339 -7.64 11.45 9.32
C PHE A 339 -8.45 12.74 9.20
N GLY A 340 -9.14 13.10 10.30
CA GLY A 340 -10.04 14.24 10.36
C GLY A 340 -11.44 13.89 9.84
N LEU A 341 -12.42 13.96 10.71
CA LEU A 341 -13.83 13.84 10.35
C LEU A 341 -14.28 15.22 9.89
N ASP A 342 -14.34 15.44 8.58
CA ASP A 342 -14.98 16.64 8.05
C ASP A 342 -16.51 16.50 8.26
N SER A 343 -17.01 17.05 9.37
CA SER A 343 -18.41 17.04 9.74
C SER A 343 -19.34 17.77 8.76
N ARG A 344 -18.82 18.26 7.63
CA ARG A 344 -19.56 19.09 6.67
C ARG A 344 -20.09 18.36 5.44
N LYS A 345 -19.87 17.06 5.27
CA LYS A 345 -20.31 16.31 4.07
C LYS A 345 -21.43 15.29 4.31
N GLU A 346 -22.01 15.19 5.49
CA GLU A 346 -23.13 14.25 5.78
C GLU A 346 -24.53 14.88 5.74
N VAL A 347 -24.69 16.15 5.34
CA VAL A 347 -26.02 16.82 5.34
C VAL A 347 -26.68 16.90 3.95
N ASP A 348 -26.00 16.50 2.86
CA ASP A 348 -26.59 16.54 1.53
C ASP A 348 -26.54 15.17 0.84
N LYS A 349 -27.36 14.22 1.31
CA LYS A 349 -27.91 13.10 0.51
C LYS A 349 -29.25 12.63 1.04
#